data_6beb051b266d69a6879dcc97d0858148
#
_entry.id   6beb051b266d69a6879dcc97d0858148
#
_cell.length_a   1.000
_cell.length_b   1.000
_cell.length_c   1.000
_cell.angle_alpha   90.00
_cell.angle_beta   90.00
_cell.angle_gamma   90.00
#
_symmetry.space_group_name_H-M   'P 1'
#
loop_
_entity.id
_entity.type
_entity.pdbx_description
1 polymer ?
#
loop_
_entity_poly.entity_id
_entity_poly.type
_entity_poly.pdbx_seq_one_letter_code
_entity_poly.pdbx_strand_id
1 'polypeptide(L)'
;REEETQKRMADNADVVEQISYKVIKDIEALWIRPNSAEIGMFADFELNLNRSGIIENIEMKKTSGDKAFDRTALNAIRKYKQIKYVRSLDDQTFQKYFSSFILRFKPE
;
A
#
# COMPACT_ATOMS: atom_id res chain seq x y z
N ARG A 1 -26.40 18.99 -6.00
CA ARG A 1 -27.09 18.00 -6.80
C ARG A 1 -26.70 16.60 -6.40
N GLU A 2 -27.63 15.68 -6.61
CA GLU A 2 -27.36 14.30 -6.22
C GLU A 2 -26.19 13.70 -6.93
N GLU A 3 -26.06 13.93 -8.22
CA GLU A 3 -24.94 13.42 -9.00
C GLU A 3 -23.61 13.91 -8.48
N GLU A 4 -23.52 15.19 -8.15
CA GLU A 4 -22.30 15.77 -7.64
C GLU A 4 -21.95 15.21 -6.27
N THR A 5 -22.96 15.01 -5.41
CA THR A 5 -22.75 14.44 -4.08
C THR A 5 -22.28 13.01 -4.19
N GLN A 6 -22.92 12.20 -5.02
CA GLN A 6 -22.52 10.83 -5.26
C GLN A 6 -21.13 10.75 -5.85
N LYS A 7 -20.84 11.63 -6.79
CA LYS A 7 -19.53 11.68 -7.42
C LYS A 7 -18.42 12.00 -6.41
N ARG A 8 -18.68 12.93 -5.48
CA ARG A 8 -17.70 13.24 -4.44
C ARG A 8 -17.42 12.05 -3.54
N MET A 9 -18.45 11.33 -3.13
CA MET A 9 -18.29 10.15 -2.31
C MET A 9 -17.54 9.07 -3.07
N ALA A 10 -17.90 8.86 -4.32
CA ALA A 10 -17.20 7.93 -5.19
C ALA A 10 -15.75 8.39 -5.44
N ASP A 11 -15.55 9.70 -5.64
CA ASP A 11 -14.23 10.25 -5.87
C ASP A 11 -13.29 10.01 -4.69
N ASN A 12 -13.79 10.08 -3.46
CA ASN A 12 -12.96 9.79 -2.29
C ASN A 12 -12.54 8.32 -2.27
N ALA A 13 -13.46 7.41 -2.55
CA ALA A 13 -13.15 6.00 -2.65
C ALA A 13 -12.19 5.74 -3.81
N ASP A 14 -12.44 6.38 -4.96
CA ASP A 14 -11.59 6.25 -6.13
C ASP A 14 -10.18 6.75 -5.86
N VAL A 15 -10.06 7.87 -5.16
CA VAL A 15 -8.75 8.43 -4.82
C VAL A 15 -7.98 7.46 -3.94
N VAL A 16 -8.64 6.86 -2.94
CA VAL A 16 -8.01 5.86 -2.07
C VAL A 16 -7.55 4.66 -2.89
N GLU A 17 -8.40 4.15 -3.78
CA GLU A 17 -8.04 3.03 -4.64
C GLU A 17 -6.89 3.37 -5.57
N GLN A 18 -6.90 4.55 -6.17
CA GLN A 18 -5.84 4.99 -7.06
C GLN A 18 -4.51 5.11 -6.34
N ILE A 19 -4.53 5.68 -5.13
CA ILE A 19 -3.31 5.79 -4.33
C ILE A 19 -2.81 4.40 -3.96
N SER A 20 -3.68 3.51 -3.52
CA SER A 20 -3.30 2.15 -3.18
C SER A 20 -2.67 1.43 -4.36
N TYR A 21 -3.27 1.57 -5.54
CA TYR A 21 -2.74 0.96 -6.76
C TYR A 21 -1.35 1.50 -7.10
N LYS A 22 -1.18 2.82 -7.03
CA LYS A 22 0.10 3.47 -7.32
C LYS A 22 1.17 3.02 -6.33
N VAL A 23 0.81 2.94 -5.05
CA VAL A 23 1.73 2.48 -4.01
C VAL A 23 2.21 1.07 -4.30
N ILE A 24 1.28 0.18 -4.63
CA ILE A 24 1.63 -1.21 -4.95
C ILE A 24 2.56 -1.25 -6.16
N LYS A 25 2.25 -0.51 -7.21
CA LYS A 25 3.09 -0.47 -8.41
C LYS A 25 4.47 0.09 -8.13
N ASP A 26 4.55 1.15 -7.32
CA ASP A 26 5.83 1.75 -6.96
C ASP A 26 6.69 0.77 -6.16
N ILE A 27 6.08 0.07 -5.22
CA ILE A 27 6.81 -0.89 -4.39
C ILE A 27 7.23 -2.10 -5.22
N GLU A 28 6.36 -2.59 -6.10
CA GLU A 28 6.71 -3.69 -7.00
C GLU A 28 7.91 -3.34 -7.88
N ALA A 29 8.02 -2.09 -8.29
CA ALA A 29 9.15 -1.63 -9.09
C ALA A 29 10.47 -1.70 -8.33
N LEU A 30 10.42 -1.65 -7.00
CA LEU A 30 11.59 -1.77 -6.14
C LEU A 30 11.86 -3.20 -5.70
N TRP A 31 10.96 -4.11 -6.03
CA TRP A 31 11.03 -5.49 -5.58
C TRP A 31 11.98 -6.30 -6.43
N ILE A 32 12.89 -6.98 -5.76
CA ILE A 32 13.79 -7.93 -6.43
C ILE A 32 13.13 -9.30 -6.34
N ARG A 33 12.53 -9.72 -7.44
CA ARG A 33 11.74 -10.94 -7.49
C ARG A 33 12.62 -12.17 -7.28
N PRO A 34 12.37 -12.97 -6.24
CA PRO A 34 13.13 -14.22 -6.07
C PRO A 34 12.65 -15.28 -7.07
N ASN A 35 13.54 -16.22 -7.39
CA ASN A 35 13.20 -17.30 -8.32
C ASN A 35 12.06 -18.17 -7.81
N SER A 36 11.89 -18.23 -6.51
CA SER A 36 10.82 -19.03 -5.88
C SER A 36 9.45 -18.39 -5.95
N ALA A 37 9.37 -17.11 -6.37
CA ALA A 37 8.10 -16.40 -6.45
C ALA A 37 7.23 -16.98 -7.56
N GLU A 38 5.99 -17.32 -7.22
CA GLU A 38 5.04 -17.90 -8.16
C GLU A 38 3.77 -17.06 -8.22
N ILE A 39 3.06 -17.17 -9.34
CA ILE A 39 1.77 -16.50 -9.50
C ILE A 39 0.81 -17.03 -8.43
N GLY A 40 0.10 -16.13 -7.79
CA GLY A 40 -0.84 -16.48 -6.74
C GLY A 40 -0.29 -16.33 -5.34
N MET A 41 1.03 -16.25 -5.19
CA MET A 41 1.61 -15.96 -3.87
C MET A 41 1.30 -14.53 -3.48
N PHE A 42 1.05 -14.32 -2.20
CA PHE A 42 0.89 -12.97 -1.67
C PHE A 42 1.29 -12.91 -0.21
N ALA A 43 1.62 -11.72 0.24
CA ALA A 43 1.87 -11.43 1.65
C ALA A 43 1.16 -10.14 2.01
N ASP A 44 0.64 -10.06 3.24
CA ASP A 44 -0.03 -8.85 3.72
C ASP A 44 0.85 -8.18 4.76
N PHE A 45 1.03 -6.88 4.60
CA PHE A 45 1.80 -6.05 5.52
C PHE A 45 0.93 -4.90 6.01
N GLU A 46 1.00 -4.63 7.30
CA GLU A 46 0.37 -3.44 7.86
C GLU A 46 1.42 -2.35 7.97
N LEU A 47 1.14 -1.22 7.38
CA LEU A 47 2.01 -0.06 7.39
C LEU A 47 1.40 1.02 8.26
N ASN A 48 2.18 1.58 9.15
CA ASN A 48 1.76 2.76 9.93
C ASN A 48 2.50 3.97 9.39
N LEU A 49 1.74 4.97 8.98
CA LEU A 49 2.28 6.17 8.35
C LEU A 49 2.08 7.38 9.25
N ASN A 50 3.03 8.31 9.20
CA ASN A 50 2.77 9.63 9.75
C ASN A 50 2.05 10.49 8.70
N ARG A 51 1.67 11.70 9.05
CA ARG A 51 0.88 12.57 8.16
C ARG A 51 1.61 12.94 6.87
N SER A 52 2.93 12.89 6.88
CA SER A 52 3.73 13.11 5.68
C SER A 52 3.80 11.87 4.79
N GLY A 53 3.26 10.75 5.25
CA GLY A 53 3.29 9.50 4.50
C GLY A 53 4.54 8.66 4.76
N ILE A 54 5.38 9.06 5.70
CA ILE A 54 6.56 8.28 6.05
C ILE A 54 6.13 7.00 6.75
N ILE A 55 6.65 5.88 6.28
CA ILE A 55 6.34 4.56 6.84
C ILE A 55 7.14 4.39 8.11
N GLU A 56 6.46 4.46 9.25
CA GLU A 56 7.10 4.40 10.57
C GLU A 56 7.18 2.99 11.11
N ASN A 57 6.25 2.13 10.71
CA ASN A 57 6.22 0.75 11.19
C ASN A 57 5.68 -0.16 10.10
N ILE A 58 6.24 -1.37 10.03
CA ILE A 58 5.81 -2.39 9.08
C ILE A 58 5.64 -3.69 9.85
N GLU A 59 4.45 -4.28 9.75
CA GLU A 59 4.18 -5.56 10.40
C GLU A 59 3.63 -6.53 9.36
N MET A 60 4.24 -7.71 9.25
CA MET A 60 3.74 -8.74 8.34
C MET A 60 2.54 -9.41 9.00
N LYS A 61 1.36 -9.28 8.39
CA LYS A 61 0.13 -9.86 8.89
C LYS A 61 -0.11 -11.25 8.33
N LYS A 62 0.35 -11.50 7.11
CA LYS A 62 0.21 -12.81 6.48
C LYS A 62 1.42 -13.09 5.60
N THR A 63 2.04 -14.24 5.85
CA THR A 63 3.18 -14.69 5.05
C THR A 63 2.71 -15.30 3.73
N SER A 64 3.55 -15.19 2.71
CA SER A 64 3.33 -15.88 1.43
C SER A 64 3.60 -17.37 1.52
N GLY A 65 4.28 -17.81 2.59
CA GLY A 65 4.76 -19.16 2.71
C GLY A 65 6.18 -19.36 2.19
N ASP A 66 6.76 -18.33 1.60
CA ASP A 66 8.11 -18.35 1.04
C ASP A 66 8.92 -17.26 1.70
N LYS A 67 9.96 -17.64 2.43
CA LYS A 67 10.80 -16.69 3.17
C LYS A 67 11.49 -15.69 2.26
N ALA A 68 11.96 -16.12 1.09
CA ALA A 68 12.61 -15.22 0.14
C ALA A 68 11.63 -14.18 -0.39
N PHE A 69 10.40 -14.58 -0.69
CA PHE A 69 9.35 -13.68 -1.11
C PHE A 69 9.07 -12.64 -0.03
N ASP A 70 8.84 -13.11 1.20
CA ASP A 70 8.48 -12.23 2.32
C ASP A 70 9.59 -11.22 2.59
N ARG A 71 10.84 -11.67 2.59
CA ARG A 71 11.99 -10.81 2.87
C ARG A 71 12.18 -9.76 1.78
N THR A 72 12.10 -10.16 0.52
CA THR A 72 12.31 -9.21 -0.59
C THR A 72 11.16 -8.23 -0.71
N ALA A 73 9.93 -8.65 -0.42
CA ALA A 73 8.79 -7.74 -0.36
C ALA A 73 8.96 -6.71 0.75
N LEU A 74 9.37 -7.15 1.94
CA LEU A 74 9.63 -6.25 3.07
C LEU A 74 10.74 -5.25 2.71
N ASN A 75 11.80 -5.70 2.07
CA ASN A 75 12.89 -4.82 1.65
C ASN A 75 12.43 -3.78 0.64
N ALA A 76 11.53 -4.15 -0.28
CA ALA A 76 10.97 -3.21 -1.23
C ALA A 76 10.18 -2.10 -0.52
N ILE A 77 9.38 -2.48 0.48
CA ILE A 77 8.62 -1.51 1.28
C ILE A 77 9.59 -0.57 2.01
N ARG A 78 10.63 -1.11 2.60
CA ARG A 78 11.64 -0.31 3.31
C ARG A 78 12.36 0.66 2.40
N LYS A 79 12.64 0.25 1.17
CA LYS A 79 13.27 1.14 0.17
C LYS A 79 12.35 2.26 -0.24
N TYR A 80 11.06 2.00 -0.28
CA TYR A 80 10.07 3.00 -0.68
C TYR A 80 9.97 4.15 0.33
N LYS A 81 9.97 3.82 1.61
CA LYS A 81 10.06 4.74 2.76
C LYS A 81 8.88 5.69 2.95
N GLN A 82 8.33 6.28 1.90
CA GLN A 82 7.34 7.34 2.03
C GLN A 82 6.29 7.24 0.93
N ILE A 83 5.03 7.27 1.33
CA ILE A 83 3.90 7.31 0.41
C ILE A 83 3.50 8.77 0.25
N LYS A 84 4.11 9.44 -0.72
CA LYS A 84 3.93 10.90 -0.90
C LYS A 84 2.51 11.28 -1.31
N TYR A 85 1.79 10.38 -1.93
CA TYR A 85 0.43 10.65 -2.42
C TYR A 85 -0.54 11.05 -1.31
N VAL A 86 -0.32 10.56 -0.08
CA VAL A 86 -1.22 10.85 1.04
C VAL A 86 -1.14 12.30 1.50
N ARG A 87 -0.10 13.02 1.09
CA ARG A 87 0.09 14.41 1.50
C ARG A 87 -0.98 15.34 0.94
N SER A 88 -1.61 14.96 -0.16
CA SER A 88 -2.68 15.75 -0.77
C SER A 88 -4.05 15.44 -0.20
N LEU A 89 -4.16 14.43 0.66
CA LEU A 89 -5.42 14.05 1.27
C LEU A 89 -5.75 14.93 2.46
N ASP A 90 -7.05 15.09 2.73
CA ASP A 90 -7.46 15.74 3.95
C ASP A 90 -7.18 14.83 5.16
N ASP A 91 -7.22 15.42 6.36
CA ASP A 91 -6.86 14.69 7.57
C ASP A 91 -7.80 13.52 7.85
N GLN A 92 -9.08 13.70 7.60
CA GLN A 92 -10.06 12.62 7.84
C GLN A 92 -9.82 11.43 6.94
N THR A 93 -9.57 11.68 5.66
CA THR A 93 -9.30 10.61 4.70
C THR A 93 -7.99 9.91 5.05
N PHE A 94 -6.96 10.67 5.38
CA PHE A 94 -5.70 10.08 5.81
C PHE A 94 -5.89 9.20 7.05
N GLN A 95 -6.54 9.71 8.07
CA GLN A 95 -6.75 8.96 9.32
C GLN A 95 -7.54 7.69 9.08
N LYS A 96 -8.54 7.75 8.24
CA LYS A 96 -9.42 6.61 8.01
C LYS A 96 -8.74 5.50 7.21
N TYR A 97 -7.95 5.84 6.20
CA TYR A 97 -7.47 4.86 5.23
C TYR A 97 -5.97 4.61 5.24
N PHE A 98 -5.16 5.57 5.67
CA PHE A 98 -3.72 5.50 5.51
C PHE A 98 -2.90 5.60 6.77
N SER A 99 -3.47 6.05 7.90
CA SER A 99 -2.70 6.07 9.15
C SER A 99 -2.29 4.64 9.53
N SER A 100 -3.15 3.68 9.25
CA SER A 100 -2.87 2.26 9.38
C SER A 100 -3.42 1.59 8.12
N PHE A 101 -2.55 1.06 7.30
CA PHE A 101 -2.85 0.67 5.93
C PHE A 101 -2.36 -0.75 5.66
N ILE A 102 -3.27 -1.62 5.21
CA ILE A 102 -2.91 -3.00 4.84
C ILE A 102 -2.56 -3.04 3.37
N LEU A 103 -1.33 -3.44 3.09
CA LEU A 103 -0.83 -3.60 1.74
C LEU A 103 -0.76 -5.10 1.43
N ARG A 104 -1.52 -5.54 0.44
CA ARG A 104 -1.39 -6.90 -0.07
C ARG A 104 -0.40 -6.89 -1.21
N PHE A 105 0.76 -7.48 -0.97
CA PHE A 105 1.79 -7.61 -1.98
C PHE A 105 1.53 -8.89 -2.76
N LYS A 106 0.97 -8.72 -3.95
CA LYS A 106 0.56 -9.85 -4.81
C LYS A 106 1.03 -9.57 -6.23
N PRO A 107 2.28 -9.87 -6.53
CA PRO A 107 2.81 -9.66 -7.87
C PRO A 107 2.22 -10.68 -8.84
N GLU A 108 2.14 -10.28 -10.09
CA GLU A 108 1.61 -11.14 -11.14
C GLU A 108 2.64 -11.36 -12.25
#